data_115809cc1fea8dc3b8d21466fff275c3
#
_entry.id   115809cc1fea8dc3b8d21466fff275c3
#
_cell.length_a   1.000
_cell.length_b   1.000
_cell.length_c   1.000
_cell.angle_alpha   90.00
_cell.angle_beta   90.00
_cell.angle_gamma   90.00
#
_symmetry.space_group_name_H-M   'P 1'
#
loop_
_entity.id
_entity.type
_entity.pdbx_description
1 polymer ?
#
loop_
_entity_poly.entity_id
_entity_poly.type
_entity_poly.pdbx_seq_one_letter_code
_entity_poly.pdbx_strand_id
1 'polypeptide(L)'
;MPFDYKKEYREFYLPPKKPHLITIPRMNFVAVRGKGDPNDPAGEYQAAMEVLYGIAFTIKMSYKGSHKMDGYFEYVVPPLEGLWHQKGVDGVDYAHKETFEWTSMIRLPEFVTPEAFDWAVQEATAKKKKDFSKAEFLTYDEGLCIQCLHIGPYDEEPKTLAQMDAFALEQGYTLDFSETRFHHEIYLSDPRRAAPGTLKTVLRHPVKK
;
A
#
# COMPACT_ATOMS: atom_id res chain seq x y z
N MET A 1 15.58 3.39 -19.31
CA MET A 1 14.18 3.04 -18.97
C MET A 1 13.90 3.57 -17.58
N PRO A 2 12.71 4.10 -17.26
CA PRO A 2 12.38 4.53 -15.90
C PRO A 2 12.53 3.38 -14.91
N PHE A 3 12.98 3.68 -13.70
CA PHE A 3 13.10 2.72 -12.61
C PHE A 3 11.72 2.16 -12.25
N ASP A 4 11.57 0.85 -12.19
CA ASP A 4 10.28 0.19 -11.87
C ASP A 4 10.43 -0.64 -10.59
N TYR A 5 9.88 -0.13 -9.50
CA TYR A 5 9.96 -0.75 -8.17
C TYR A 5 9.51 -2.22 -8.16
N LYS A 6 8.51 -2.58 -8.98
CA LYS A 6 8.06 -3.98 -9.08
C LYS A 6 9.09 -4.90 -9.72
N LYS A 7 9.95 -4.36 -10.58
CA LYS A 7 10.99 -5.14 -11.27
C LYS A 7 12.28 -5.21 -10.47
N GLU A 8 12.63 -4.09 -9.82
CA GLU A 8 13.87 -3.97 -9.05
C GLU A 8 13.76 -4.64 -7.68
N TYR A 9 12.59 -4.58 -7.04
CA TYR A 9 12.32 -5.19 -5.73
C TYR A 9 11.29 -6.32 -5.85
N ARG A 10 11.61 -7.32 -6.68
CA ARG A 10 10.70 -8.44 -6.97
C ARG A 10 10.30 -9.22 -5.74
N GLU A 11 11.17 -9.32 -4.76
CA GLU A 11 10.93 -9.97 -3.48
C GLU A 11 9.77 -9.30 -2.71
N PHE A 12 9.56 -8.00 -2.87
CA PHE A 12 8.48 -7.26 -2.19
C PHE A 12 7.20 -7.21 -3.02
N TYR A 13 7.30 -7.17 -4.37
CA TYR A 13 6.17 -6.88 -5.25
C TYR A 13 5.73 -8.05 -6.13
N LEU A 14 6.57 -9.07 -6.32
CA LEU A 14 6.26 -10.23 -7.15
C LEU A 14 6.63 -11.54 -6.44
N PRO A 15 6.13 -11.75 -5.21
CA PRO A 15 6.42 -12.97 -4.47
C PRO A 15 5.79 -14.19 -5.14
N PRO A 16 6.21 -15.41 -4.77
CA PRO A 16 5.55 -16.62 -5.21
C PRO A 16 4.14 -16.77 -4.63
N LYS A 17 3.35 -17.68 -5.22
CA LYS A 17 2.01 -18.08 -4.70
C LYS A 17 2.08 -18.95 -3.43
N LYS A 18 3.26 -19.38 -3.02
CA LYS A 18 3.47 -20.10 -1.78
C LYS A 18 3.85 -19.12 -0.69
N PRO A 19 3.24 -19.21 0.50
CA PRO A 19 3.64 -18.40 1.64
C PRO A 19 5.13 -18.53 1.95
N HIS A 20 5.78 -17.44 2.33
CA HIS A 20 7.16 -17.42 2.78
C HIS A 20 7.42 -16.25 3.71
N LEU A 21 8.44 -16.38 4.54
CA LEU A 21 8.89 -15.35 5.45
C LEU A 21 9.74 -14.32 4.71
N ILE A 22 9.56 -13.05 5.07
CA ILE A 22 10.34 -11.93 4.54
C ILE A 22 10.50 -10.85 5.61
N THR A 23 11.63 -10.14 5.58
CA THR A 23 11.79 -8.92 6.38
C THR A 23 11.70 -7.71 5.46
N ILE A 24 10.72 -6.86 5.71
CA ILE A 24 10.48 -5.63 4.96
C ILE A 24 11.24 -4.50 5.63
N PRO A 25 12.13 -3.81 4.90
CA PRO A 25 12.84 -2.66 5.47
C PRO A 25 11.92 -1.47 5.65
N ARG A 26 12.35 -0.54 6.47
CA ARG A 26 11.70 0.76 6.63
C ARG A 26 11.63 1.52 5.30
N MET A 27 10.44 1.98 4.94
CA MET A 27 10.16 2.69 3.68
C MET A 27 9.33 3.94 3.93
N ASN A 28 9.37 4.88 2.97
CA ASN A 28 8.56 6.10 3.01
C ASN A 28 7.41 6.02 2.00
N PHE A 29 6.28 6.58 2.38
CA PHE A 29 5.05 6.56 1.59
C PHE A 29 4.36 7.93 1.62
N VAL A 30 3.65 8.26 0.56
CA VAL A 30 2.50 9.15 0.67
C VAL A 30 1.33 8.31 1.15
N ALA A 31 0.64 8.73 2.20
CA ALA A 31 -0.45 7.99 2.81
C ALA A 31 -1.68 8.87 3.07
N VAL A 32 -2.85 8.24 3.10
CA VAL A 32 -4.12 8.83 3.53
C VAL A 32 -4.84 7.82 4.40
N ARG A 33 -5.30 8.24 5.57
CA ARG A 33 -6.10 7.43 6.49
C ARG A 33 -7.58 7.69 6.30
N GLY A 34 -8.38 6.67 6.49
CA GLY A 34 -9.83 6.75 6.46
C GLY A 34 -10.48 5.50 7.05
N LYS A 35 -11.80 5.45 6.93
CA LYS A 35 -12.63 4.35 7.45
C LYS A 35 -13.82 4.06 6.55
N GLY A 36 -14.42 2.89 6.74
CA GLY A 36 -15.59 2.45 6.02
C GLY A 36 -15.29 1.52 4.85
N ASP A 37 -16.34 1.09 4.18
CA ASP A 37 -16.26 0.17 3.04
C ASP A 37 -15.57 0.86 1.85
N PRO A 38 -14.45 0.30 1.32
CA PRO A 38 -13.77 0.85 0.15
C PRO A 38 -14.63 0.79 -1.14
N ASN A 39 -15.70 0.00 -1.14
CA ASN A 39 -16.63 -0.11 -2.27
C ASN A 39 -17.79 0.90 -2.20
N ASP A 40 -17.93 1.64 -1.09
CA ASP A 40 -18.96 2.67 -0.98
C ASP A 40 -18.63 3.86 -1.92
N PRO A 41 -19.45 4.13 -2.94
CA PRO A 41 -19.21 5.24 -3.87
C PRO A 41 -19.33 6.62 -3.22
N ALA A 42 -20.00 6.72 -2.05
CA ALA A 42 -20.08 7.93 -1.25
C ALA A 42 -19.03 7.98 -0.13
N GLY A 43 -18.21 6.92 -0.01
CA GLY A 43 -17.21 6.79 1.04
C GLY A 43 -15.94 7.62 0.81
N GLU A 44 -15.08 7.62 1.82
CA GLU A 44 -13.84 8.39 1.80
C GLU A 44 -12.75 7.78 0.89
N TYR A 45 -12.86 6.49 0.55
CA TYR A 45 -11.79 5.76 -0.14
C TYR A 45 -11.48 6.32 -1.54
N GLN A 46 -12.50 6.64 -2.32
CA GLN A 46 -12.31 7.23 -3.66
C GLN A 46 -11.61 8.59 -3.61
N ALA A 47 -11.99 9.44 -2.64
CA ALA A 47 -11.33 10.74 -2.44
C ALA A 47 -9.87 10.57 -2.03
N ALA A 48 -9.56 9.57 -1.20
CA ALA A 48 -8.19 9.25 -0.82
C ALA A 48 -7.33 8.85 -2.03
N MET A 49 -7.86 8.08 -2.98
CA MET A 49 -7.15 7.71 -4.22
C MET A 49 -6.78 8.95 -5.04
N GLU A 50 -7.67 9.93 -5.16
CA GLU A 50 -7.37 11.18 -5.87
C GLU A 50 -6.23 11.97 -5.19
N VAL A 51 -6.20 11.98 -3.86
CA VAL A 51 -5.14 12.63 -3.08
C VAL A 51 -3.80 11.91 -3.32
N LEU A 52 -3.74 10.59 -3.11
CA LEU A 52 -2.53 9.79 -3.25
C LEU A 52 -1.89 9.94 -4.63
N TYR A 53 -2.66 9.67 -5.68
CA TYR A 53 -2.16 9.79 -7.05
C TYR A 53 -1.86 11.24 -7.43
N GLY A 54 -2.58 12.20 -6.87
CA GLY A 54 -2.32 13.63 -7.05
C GLY A 54 -0.92 14.02 -6.60
N ILE A 55 -0.53 13.60 -5.40
CA ILE A 55 0.79 13.85 -4.84
C ILE A 55 1.86 13.03 -5.57
N ALA A 56 1.64 11.71 -5.74
CA ALA A 56 2.61 10.84 -6.40
C ALA A 56 2.98 11.31 -7.80
N PHE A 57 2.00 11.76 -8.60
CA PHE A 57 2.26 12.32 -9.93
C PHE A 57 2.88 13.73 -9.88
N THR A 58 2.59 14.56 -8.88
CA THR A 58 3.24 15.86 -8.72
C THR A 58 4.73 15.67 -8.44
N ILE A 59 5.10 14.73 -7.55
CA ILE A 59 6.49 14.36 -7.29
C ILE A 59 7.14 13.82 -8.57
N LYS A 60 6.51 12.83 -9.21
CA LYS A 60 7.04 12.22 -10.43
C LYS A 60 7.31 13.23 -11.53
N MET A 61 6.45 14.23 -11.68
CA MET A 61 6.55 15.21 -12.78
C MET A 61 7.34 16.47 -12.40
N SER A 62 7.91 16.55 -11.19
CA SER A 62 8.66 17.71 -10.70
C SER A 62 9.83 18.10 -11.62
N TYR A 63 10.47 17.10 -12.25
CA TYR A 63 11.59 17.32 -13.16
C TYR A 63 11.25 18.20 -14.38
N LYS A 64 9.97 18.27 -14.75
CA LYS A 64 9.49 19.12 -15.86
C LYS A 64 9.30 20.58 -15.45
N GLY A 65 9.19 20.86 -14.15
CA GLY A 65 8.99 22.19 -13.59
C GLY A 65 10.31 22.86 -13.18
N SER A 66 10.17 23.96 -12.46
CA SER A 66 11.30 24.71 -11.86
C SER A 66 11.84 24.04 -10.60
N HIS A 67 11.00 23.30 -9.87
CA HIS A 67 11.40 22.62 -8.65
C HIS A 67 12.14 21.31 -8.99
N LYS A 68 13.41 21.27 -8.67
CA LYS A 68 14.25 20.08 -8.84
C LYS A 68 14.48 19.43 -7.48
N MET A 69 14.29 18.12 -7.41
CA MET A 69 14.58 17.32 -6.22
C MET A 69 15.97 16.72 -6.36
N ASP A 70 16.82 16.90 -5.37
CA ASP A 70 18.17 16.32 -5.36
C ASP A 70 18.07 14.78 -5.39
N GLY A 71 18.91 14.17 -6.22
CA GLY A 71 18.89 12.71 -6.39
C GLY A 71 17.72 12.16 -7.23
N TYR A 72 16.92 13.04 -7.86
CA TYR A 72 15.81 12.60 -8.70
C TYR A 72 16.26 11.65 -9.82
N PHE A 73 15.51 10.57 -9.99
CA PHE A 73 15.58 9.69 -11.15
C PHE A 73 14.19 9.42 -11.71
N GLU A 74 14.10 9.13 -13.01
CA GLU A 74 12.82 8.75 -13.62
C GLU A 74 12.35 7.38 -13.12
N TYR A 75 11.10 7.29 -12.68
CA TYR A 75 10.51 6.07 -12.14
C TYR A 75 9.06 5.86 -12.57
N VAL A 76 8.60 4.63 -12.47
CA VAL A 76 7.18 4.27 -12.55
C VAL A 76 6.58 4.45 -11.17
N VAL A 77 5.45 5.13 -11.04
CA VAL A 77 4.75 5.25 -9.76
C VAL A 77 4.49 3.84 -9.21
N PRO A 78 4.94 3.54 -7.99
CA PRO A 78 4.74 2.24 -7.38
C PRO A 78 3.26 1.85 -7.25
N PRO A 79 2.95 0.59 -7.00
CA PRO A 79 1.58 0.15 -6.76
C PRO A 79 0.91 0.90 -5.62
N LEU A 80 -0.41 0.95 -5.66
CA LEU A 80 -1.22 1.28 -4.49
C LEU A 80 -1.08 0.16 -3.48
N GLU A 81 -0.95 0.52 -2.21
CA GLU A 81 -0.87 -0.38 -1.07
C GLU A 81 -1.91 0.03 -0.03
N GLY A 82 -2.40 -0.90 0.77
CA GLY A 82 -3.36 -0.64 1.84
C GLY A 82 -3.02 -1.41 3.10
N LEU A 83 -2.98 -0.71 4.22
CA LEU A 83 -2.95 -1.30 5.54
C LEU A 83 -4.39 -1.31 6.07
N TRP A 84 -4.87 -2.48 6.49
CA TRP A 84 -6.25 -2.70 6.89
C TRP A 84 -6.33 -3.22 8.31
N HIS A 85 -7.24 -2.69 9.09
CA HIS A 85 -7.55 -3.20 10.42
C HIS A 85 -9.00 -2.90 10.81
N GLN A 86 -9.46 -3.57 11.84
CA GLN A 86 -10.77 -3.39 12.44
C GLN A 86 -10.61 -3.51 13.95
N LYS A 87 -11.28 -2.66 14.70
CA LYS A 87 -11.17 -2.65 16.16
C LYS A 87 -11.66 -3.97 16.74
N GLY A 88 -10.77 -4.65 17.48
CA GLY A 88 -11.09 -5.91 18.14
C GLY A 88 -11.04 -7.14 17.23
N VAL A 89 -10.48 -7.01 16.01
CA VAL A 89 -10.28 -8.12 15.08
C VAL A 89 -8.79 -8.30 14.83
N ASP A 90 -8.29 -9.53 14.97
CA ASP A 90 -6.95 -9.90 14.56
C ASP A 90 -6.96 -10.21 13.05
N GLY A 91 -6.38 -9.30 12.25
CA GLY A 91 -6.46 -9.33 10.79
C GLY A 91 -7.63 -8.53 10.25
N VAL A 92 -8.42 -9.12 9.35
CA VAL A 92 -9.57 -8.48 8.67
C VAL A 92 -10.80 -9.39 8.64
N ASP A 93 -11.96 -8.81 8.89
CA ASP A 93 -13.27 -9.46 8.69
C ASP A 93 -13.97 -8.87 7.47
N TYR A 94 -13.94 -9.59 6.37
CA TYR A 94 -14.54 -9.18 5.09
C TYR A 94 -16.07 -9.14 5.11
N ALA A 95 -16.72 -9.69 6.15
CA ALA A 95 -18.17 -9.63 6.29
C ALA A 95 -18.66 -8.27 6.79
N HIS A 96 -17.77 -7.49 7.44
CA HIS A 96 -18.10 -6.19 8.05
C HIS A 96 -17.20 -5.07 7.53
N LYS A 97 -17.17 -4.88 6.20
CA LYS A 97 -16.31 -3.88 5.52
C LYS A 97 -16.58 -2.43 5.96
N GLU A 98 -17.79 -2.14 6.43
CA GLU A 98 -18.16 -0.82 6.97
C GLU A 98 -17.38 -0.43 8.23
N THR A 99 -16.79 -1.43 8.92
CA THR A 99 -15.99 -1.21 10.12
C THR A 99 -14.48 -1.11 9.83
N PHE A 100 -14.07 -1.19 8.58
CA PHE A 100 -12.67 -1.06 8.21
C PHE A 100 -12.13 0.32 8.59
N GLU A 101 -10.94 0.32 9.18
CA GLU A 101 -10.05 1.46 9.23
C GLU A 101 -8.86 1.14 8.32
N TRP A 102 -8.50 2.08 7.47
CA TRP A 102 -7.49 1.84 6.46
C TRP A 102 -6.49 3.00 6.34
N THR A 103 -5.26 2.62 5.98
CA THR A 103 -4.25 3.55 5.51
C THR A 103 -3.89 3.16 4.09
N SER A 104 -4.40 3.90 3.12
CA SER A 104 -4.00 3.71 1.72
C SER A 104 -2.74 4.50 1.44
N MET A 105 -1.79 3.90 0.70
CA MET A 105 -0.47 4.50 0.53
C MET A 105 0.18 4.12 -0.80
N ILE A 106 1.12 4.95 -1.24
CA ILE A 106 1.99 4.69 -2.40
C ILE A 106 3.43 4.95 -1.96
N ARG A 107 4.33 3.99 -2.20
CA ARG A 107 5.75 4.13 -1.86
C ARG A 107 6.34 5.36 -2.55
N LEU A 108 7.12 6.12 -1.80
CA LEU A 108 7.90 7.24 -2.29
C LEU A 108 9.34 6.80 -2.62
N PRO A 109 9.93 7.31 -3.70
CA PRO A 109 11.37 7.16 -3.95
C PRO A 109 12.22 7.72 -2.80
N GLU A 110 13.41 7.17 -2.65
CA GLU A 110 14.33 7.48 -1.56
C GLU A 110 14.81 8.94 -1.57
N PHE A 111 14.74 9.62 -2.72
CA PHE A 111 15.08 11.04 -2.85
C PHE A 111 14.01 12.00 -2.30
N VAL A 112 12.81 11.49 -1.98
CA VAL A 112 11.71 12.33 -1.48
C VAL A 112 11.92 12.56 0.02
N THR A 113 12.26 13.79 0.37
CA THR A 113 12.34 14.24 1.77
C THR A 113 10.98 14.76 2.26
N PRO A 114 10.78 14.94 3.58
CA PRO A 114 9.58 15.60 4.11
C PRO A 114 9.33 16.99 3.47
N GLU A 115 10.38 17.79 3.25
CA GLU A 115 10.27 19.11 2.64
C GLU A 115 9.85 19.03 1.17
N ALA A 116 10.37 18.05 0.43
CA ALA A 116 9.96 17.78 -0.96
C ALA A 116 8.50 17.31 -1.02
N PHE A 117 8.06 16.54 -0.03
CA PHE A 117 6.67 16.13 0.12
C PHE A 117 5.75 17.31 0.41
N ASP A 118 6.10 18.19 1.36
CA ASP A 118 5.33 19.39 1.69
C ASP A 118 5.19 20.32 0.46
N TRP A 119 6.27 20.47 -0.31
CA TRP A 119 6.19 21.18 -1.58
C TRP A 119 5.20 20.52 -2.53
N ALA A 120 5.20 19.18 -2.65
CA ALA A 120 4.30 18.47 -3.55
C ALA A 120 2.82 18.62 -3.16
N VAL A 121 2.52 18.67 -1.85
CA VAL A 121 1.17 18.93 -1.33
C VAL A 121 0.71 20.34 -1.73
N GLN A 122 1.54 21.34 -1.52
CA GLN A 122 1.24 22.74 -1.88
C GLN A 122 1.05 22.89 -3.39
N GLU A 123 1.95 22.31 -4.19
CA GLU A 123 1.91 22.38 -5.64
C GLU A 123 0.69 21.68 -6.23
N ALA A 124 0.34 20.48 -5.70
CA ALA A 124 -0.86 19.75 -6.10
C ALA A 124 -2.14 20.54 -5.75
N THR A 125 -2.19 21.13 -4.56
CA THR A 125 -3.31 21.97 -4.10
C THR A 125 -3.50 23.17 -5.02
N ALA A 126 -2.42 23.89 -5.32
CA ALA A 126 -2.45 25.08 -6.18
C ALA A 126 -2.89 24.75 -7.62
N LYS A 127 -2.31 23.68 -8.20
CA LYS A 127 -2.59 23.30 -9.60
C LYS A 127 -3.97 22.69 -9.80
N LYS A 128 -4.42 21.84 -8.88
CA LYS A 128 -5.66 21.10 -9.02
C LYS A 128 -6.86 21.79 -8.38
N LYS A 129 -6.63 22.85 -7.58
CA LYS A 129 -7.65 23.59 -6.83
C LYS A 129 -8.52 22.66 -5.96
N LYS A 130 -7.89 21.64 -5.36
CA LYS A 130 -8.47 20.67 -4.43
C LYS A 130 -7.65 20.63 -3.15
N ASP A 131 -8.28 20.18 -2.07
CA ASP A 131 -7.61 19.99 -0.79
C ASP A 131 -6.82 18.67 -0.78
N PHE A 132 -5.51 18.77 -0.52
CA PHE A 132 -4.59 17.65 -0.36
C PHE A 132 -4.06 17.53 1.07
N SER A 133 -4.63 18.27 2.03
CA SER A 133 -4.16 18.30 3.43
C SER A 133 -4.29 16.96 4.17
N LYS A 134 -5.12 16.04 3.67
CA LYS A 134 -5.23 14.68 4.22
C LYS A 134 -4.03 13.79 3.90
N ALA A 135 -3.14 14.20 2.98
CA ALA A 135 -1.93 13.43 2.68
C ALA A 135 -0.90 13.57 3.80
N GLU A 136 -0.29 12.47 4.19
CA GLU A 136 0.81 12.44 5.15
C GLU A 136 2.06 11.77 4.56
N PHE A 137 3.25 12.24 4.99
CA PHE A 137 4.51 11.55 4.76
C PHE A 137 4.65 10.47 5.83
N LEU A 138 4.39 9.23 5.45
CA LEU A 138 4.42 8.09 6.35
C LEU A 138 5.75 7.35 6.20
N THR A 139 6.47 7.19 7.30
CA THR A 139 7.58 6.24 7.37
C THR A 139 7.08 4.98 8.07
N TYR A 140 7.09 3.85 7.36
CA TYR A 140 6.59 2.58 7.87
C TYR A 140 7.70 1.54 7.95
N ASP A 141 7.84 0.93 9.14
CA ASP A 141 8.76 -0.17 9.41
C ASP A 141 7.93 -1.43 9.64
N GLU A 142 7.72 -2.20 8.58
CA GLU A 142 6.86 -3.38 8.62
C GLU A 142 7.55 -4.58 9.27
N GLY A 143 8.87 -4.71 9.12
CA GLY A 143 9.69 -5.75 9.76
C GLY A 143 9.41 -7.16 9.24
N LEU A 144 9.43 -8.15 10.15
CA LEU A 144 9.27 -9.56 9.79
C LEU A 144 7.80 -9.88 9.49
N CYS A 145 7.57 -10.39 8.30
CA CYS A 145 6.25 -10.74 7.79
C CYS A 145 6.24 -12.12 7.13
N ILE A 146 5.06 -12.68 7.00
CA ILE A 146 4.75 -13.72 6.03
C ILE A 146 4.05 -13.06 4.84
N GLN A 147 4.38 -13.46 3.61
CA GLN A 147 3.71 -12.93 2.42
C GLN A 147 3.39 -14.02 1.40
N CYS A 148 2.42 -13.73 0.54
CA CYS A 148 1.97 -14.61 -0.53
C CYS A 148 1.37 -13.80 -1.68
N LEU A 149 1.51 -14.28 -2.93
CA LEU A 149 0.79 -13.72 -4.07
C LEU A 149 -0.60 -14.36 -4.15
N HIS A 150 -1.64 -13.58 -3.94
CA HIS A 150 -3.02 -13.94 -4.24
C HIS A 150 -3.34 -13.66 -5.72
N ILE A 151 -4.06 -14.59 -6.37
CA ILE A 151 -4.60 -14.38 -7.72
C ILE A 151 -6.08 -14.75 -7.68
N GLY A 152 -6.94 -13.75 -7.89
CA GLY A 152 -8.38 -13.88 -7.82
C GLY A 152 -9.08 -12.64 -7.29
N PRO A 153 -10.40 -12.69 -7.12
CA PRO A 153 -11.18 -11.62 -6.49
C PRO A 153 -10.76 -11.41 -5.03
N TYR A 154 -10.88 -10.18 -4.54
CA TYR A 154 -10.56 -9.85 -3.14
C TYR A 154 -11.38 -10.69 -2.14
N ASP A 155 -12.62 -11.01 -2.44
CA ASP A 155 -13.48 -11.85 -1.56
C ASP A 155 -12.98 -13.31 -1.43
N GLU A 156 -11.99 -13.73 -2.25
CA GLU A 156 -11.33 -15.04 -2.14
C GLU A 156 -9.99 -14.99 -1.37
N GLU A 157 -9.51 -13.81 -0.98
CA GLU A 157 -8.29 -13.63 -0.17
C GLU A 157 -8.29 -14.42 1.15
N PRO A 158 -9.41 -14.60 1.86
CA PRO A 158 -9.47 -15.42 3.07
C PRO A 158 -8.88 -16.83 2.90
N LYS A 159 -8.99 -17.43 1.70
CA LYS A 159 -8.38 -18.74 1.42
C LYS A 159 -6.86 -18.69 1.39
N THR A 160 -6.28 -17.60 0.85
CA THR A 160 -4.84 -17.38 0.80
C THR A 160 -4.31 -17.01 2.19
N LEU A 161 -5.06 -16.20 2.93
CA LEU A 161 -4.71 -15.84 4.31
C LEU A 161 -4.65 -17.07 5.21
N ALA A 162 -5.63 -17.97 5.13
CA ALA A 162 -5.62 -19.22 5.88
C ALA A 162 -4.38 -20.10 5.58
N GLN A 163 -3.90 -20.11 4.33
CA GLN A 163 -2.65 -20.80 3.95
C GLN A 163 -1.42 -20.12 4.55
N MET A 164 -1.40 -18.78 4.60
CA MET A 164 -0.31 -18.01 5.20
C MET A 164 -0.25 -18.27 6.72
N ASP A 165 -1.38 -18.26 7.40
CA ASP A 165 -1.48 -18.48 8.84
C ASP A 165 -1.05 -19.91 9.22
N ALA A 166 -1.51 -20.91 8.45
CA ALA A 166 -1.08 -22.29 8.64
C ALA A 166 0.42 -22.48 8.45
N PHE A 167 1.00 -21.84 7.43
CA PHE A 167 2.44 -21.88 7.19
C PHE A 167 3.21 -21.18 8.32
N ALA A 168 2.76 -20.01 8.80
CA ALA A 168 3.40 -19.32 9.91
C ALA A 168 3.48 -20.23 11.14
N LEU A 169 2.36 -20.87 11.51
CA LEU A 169 2.30 -21.79 12.63
C LEU A 169 3.21 -23.01 12.44
N GLU A 170 3.24 -23.61 11.26
CA GLU A 170 4.13 -24.73 10.93
C GLU A 170 5.61 -24.36 11.06
N GLN A 171 5.97 -23.11 10.75
CA GLN A 171 7.33 -22.60 10.90
C GLN A 171 7.64 -22.09 12.31
N GLY A 172 6.73 -22.21 13.27
CA GLY A 172 6.89 -21.80 14.67
C GLY A 172 6.78 -20.30 14.88
N TYR A 173 6.00 -19.61 14.03
CA TYR A 173 5.67 -18.19 14.16
C TYR A 173 4.21 -18.01 14.55
N THR A 174 3.91 -16.88 15.20
CA THR A 174 2.56 -16.40 15.47
C THR A 174 2.32 -15.09 14.76
N LEU A 175 1.06 -14.78 14.44
CA LEU A 175 0.68 -13.47 13.94
C LEU A 175 0.98 -12.39 14.98
N ASP A 176 1.38 -11.19 14.52
CA ASP A 176 1.80 -10.09 15.37
C ASP A 176 1.08 -8.78 15.02
N PHE A 177 -0.25 -8.88 14.85
CA PHE A 177 -1.08 -7.69 14.67
C PHE A 177 -1.03 -6.78 15.90
N SER A 178 -0.99 -5.47 15.66
CA SER A 178 -0.92 -4.47 16.71
C SER A 178 -1.42 -3.12 16.21
N GLU A 179 -1.35 -2.07 17.03
CA GLU A 179 -1.68 -0.70 16.63
C GLU A 179 -0.73 -0.12 15.56
N THR A 180 0.37 -0.81 15.26
CA THR A 180 1.38 -0.38 14.28
C THR A 180 1.69 -1.43 13.22
N ARG A 181 1.12 -2.64 13.32
CA ARG A 181 1.37 -3.75 12.40
C ARG A 181 0.04 -4.37 11.97
N PHE A 182 -0.27 -4.25 10.68
CA PHE A 182 -1.59 -4.49 10.14
C PHE A 182 -1.59 -5.57 9.07
N HIS A 183 -2.76 -6.00 8.65
CA HIS A 183 -2.95 -6.69 7.38
C HIS A 183 -2.59 -5.73 6.25
N HIS A 184 -1.72 -6.17 5.34
CA HIS A 184 -1.19 -5.34 4.27
C HIS A 184 -1.47 -5.96 2.91
N GLU A 185 -2.06 -5.19 2.02
CA GLU A 185 -2.36 -5.54 0.63
C GLU A 185 -1.61 -4.64 -0.33
N ILE A 186 -0.99 -5.22 -1.38
CA ILE A 186 -0.33 -4.48 -2.46
C ILE A 186 -1.02 -4.83 -3.77
N TYR A 187 -1.64 -3.86 -4.42
CA TYR A 187 -2.48 -4.05 -5.60
C TYR A 187 -1.66 -3.98 -6.88
N LEU A 188 -1.37 -5.14 -7.48
CA LEU A 188 -0.55 -5.23 -8.70
C LEU A 188 -1.38 -5.09 -9.98
N SER A 189 -2.68 -5.24 -9.90
CA SER A 189 -3.64 -5.13 -11.00
C SER A 189 -4.59 -3.97 -10.79
N ASP A 190 -4.96 -3.29 -11.89
CA ASP A 190 -6.06 -2.31 -11.86
C ASP A 190 -7.39 -3.05 -11.98
N PRO A 191 -8.25 -3.06 -10.94
CA PRO A 191 -9.51 -3.80 -10.94
C PRO A 191 -10.52 -3.28 -11.98
N ARG A 192 -10.32 -2.05 -12.48
CA ARG A 192 -11.15 -1.47 -13.56
C ARG A 192 -10.82 -2.05 -14.94
N ARG A 193 -9.67 -2.72 -15.10
CA ARG A 193 -9.13 -3.22 -16.37
C ARG A 193 -8.93 -4.72 -16.40
N ALA A 194 -8.60 -5.32 -15.27
CA ALA A 194 -8.35 -6.75 -15.16
C ALA A 194 -9.65 -7.51 -14.86
N ALA A 195 -9.81 -8.70 -15.45
CA ALA A 195 -10.90 -9.59 -15.08
C ALA A 195 -10.74 -10.05 -13.62
N PRO A 196 -11.83 -10.17 -12.83
CA PRO A 196 -11.75 -10.50 -11.40
C PRO A 196 -10.85 -11.71 -11.09
N GLY A 197 -10.96 -12.80 -11.85
CA GLY A 197 -10.15 -14.03 -11.64
C GLY A 197 -8.66 -13.88 -11.99
N THR A 198 -8.23 -12.73 -12.53
CA THR A 198 -6.83 -12.45 -12.89
C THR A 198 -6.19 -11.34 -12.05
N LEU A 199 -6.95 -10.78 -11.09
CA LEU A 199 -6.42 -9.80 -10.15
C LEU A 199 -5.25 -10.38 -9.38
N LYS A 200 -4.27 -9.55 -9.08
CA LYS A 200 -3.06 -9.93 -8.34
C LYS A 200 -2.87 -8.98 -7.17
N THR A 201 -2.84 -9.54 -5.99
CA THR A 201 -2.57 -8.83 -4.73
C THR A 201 -1.44 -9.52 -3.99
N VAL A 202 -0.46 -8.78 -3.49
CA VAL A 202 0.46 -9.30 -2.48
C VAL A 202 -0.21 -9.13 -1.14
N LEU A 203 -0.36 -10.23 -0.40
CA LEU A 203 -0.87 -10.22 0.96
C LEU A 203 0.28 -10.39 1.94
N ARG A 204 0.31 -9.60 3.02
CA ARG A 204 1.29 -9.69 4.10
C ARG A 204 0.61 -9.66 5.45
N HIS A 205 1.12 -10.50 6.35
CA HIS A 205 0.79 -10.46 7.77
C HIS A 205 2.07 -10.33 8.60
N PRO A 206 2.09 -9.47 9.60
CA PRO A 206 3.20 -9.38 10.54
C PRO A 206 3.27 -10.65 11.39
N VAL A 207 4.48 -11.14 11.62
CA VAL A 207 4.72 -12.33 12.44
C VAL A 207 5.83 -12.13 13.44
N LYS A 208 5.80 -12.94 14.53
CA LYS A 208 6.86 -13.05 15.53
C LYS A 208 7.07 -14.51 15.95
N LYS A 209 8.24 -14.80 16.53
CA LYS A 209 8.52 -16.08 17.18
C LYS A 209 7.89 -16.18 18.56
#